data_ce7b287ee6d84ada2d70fd36fc394a86
#
_entry.id   ce7b287ee6d84ada2d70fd36fc394a86
#
_cell.length_a   1.000
_cell.length_b   1.000
_cell.length_c   1.000
_cell.angle_alpha   90.00
_cell.angle_beta   90.00
_cell.angle_gamma   90.00
#
_symmetry.space_group_name_H-M   'P 1'
#
loop_
_entity.id
_entity.type
_entity.pdbx_description
1 polymer ?
#
loop_
_entity_poly.entity_id
_entity_poly.type
_entity_poly.pdbx_seq_one_letter_code
_entity_poly.pdbx_strand_id
1 'polypeptide(L)'
;FNLLHFHLSDDQGWRIEIKALPKLTETGAWNVKKEGYFGTFSKPLPNEPRNYGGFYTQEDIKELVAYAKERFVNIMPEIDVPGHSLAAIASYPELSCPPGASQYKVNSGENFMKWGPKLTALVDNTLCPANEKVYVFLDKVFSEIASLFPFDYIHVGGDECAKNFWEQSAAVRSLMQKEKLKNMEE
;
A
#
# COMPACT_ATOMS: atom_id res chain seq x y z
N PHE A 1 -12.00 21.31 -13.01
CA PHE A 1 -10.89 20.38 -12.81
C PHE A 1 -10.23 20.04 -14.14
N ASN A 2 -8.91 19.91 -14.14
CA ASN A 2 -8.13 19.44 -15.28
C ASN A 2 -7.14 18.34 -14.89
N LEU A 3 -7.10 17.98 -13.60
CA LEU A 3 -6.30 16.90 -13.04
C LEU A 3 -7.11 16.17 -11.96
N LEU A 4 -7.18 14.84 -12.05
CA LEU A 4 -7.66 13.93 -11.02
C LEU A 4 -6.45 13.25 -10.38
N HIS A 5 -6.26 13.44 -9.09
CA HIS A 5 -5.34 12.64 -8.29
C HIS A 5 -6.08 11.37 -7.84
N PHE A 6 -5.59 10.21 -8.24
CA PHE A 6 -6.29 8.95 -8.10
C PHE A 6 -5.54 7.99 -7.18
N HIS A 7 -5.93 7.96 -5.91
CA HIS A 7 -5.36 7.14 -4.86
C HIS A 7 -5.80 5.67 -5.01
N LEU A 8 -4.87 4.77 -5.30
CA LEU A 8 -5.16 3.39 -5.73
C LEU A 8 -4.64 2.31 -4.77
N SER A 9 -3.92 2.68 -3.71
CA SER A 9 -3.44 1.72 -2.70
C SER A 9 -3.44 2.33 -1.31
N ASP A 10 -3.85 1.54 -0.32
CA ASP A 10 -3.82 1.92 1.09
C ASP A 10 -3.94 0.66 1.97
N ASP A 11 -3.85 0.82 3.29
CA ASP A 11 -3.97 -0.24 4.29
C ASP A 11 -5.32 -0.98 4.21
N GLN A 12 -6.39 -0.29 3.79
CA GLN A 12 -7.75 -0.83 3.68
C GLN A 12 -8.04 -1.51 2.35
N GLY A 13 -7.11 -1.43 1.40
CA GLY A 13 -7.25 -2.15 0.15
C GLY A 13 -6.38 -1.66 -1.00
N TRP A 14 -6.04 -2.60 -1.85
CA TRP A 14 -5.38 -2.38 -3.13
C TRP A 14 -6.43 -2.30 -4.24
N ARG A 15 -6.44 -1.24 -5.03
CA ARG A 15 -7.57 -0.88 -5.90
C ARG A 15 -7.32 -0.96 -7.40
N ILE A 16 -6.18 -1.49 -7.83
CA ILE A 16 -5.84 -1.62 -9.25
C ILE A 16 -5.23 -2.99 -9.57
N GLU A 17 -5.65 -3.58 -10.69
CA GLU A 17 -5.07 -4.82 -11.18
C GLU A 17 -3.61 -4.61 -11.62
N ILE A 18 -2.71 -5.43 -11.06
CA ILE A 18 -1.32 -5.59 -11.50
C ILE A 18 -1.17 -7.05 -11.93
N LYS A 19 -1.13 -7.30 -13.23
CA LYS A 19 -1.14 -8.67 -13.79
C LYS A 19 0.03 -9.52 -13.34
N ALA A 20 1.20 -8.89 -13.16
CA ALA A 20 2.39 -9.56 -12.61
C ALA A 20 2.27 -9.92 -11.11
N LEU A 21 1.25 -9.39 -10.41
CA LEU A 21 1.08 -9.52 -8.96
C LEU A 21 -0.39 -9.78 -8.58
N PRO A 22 -0.99 -10.92 -9.01
CA PRO A 22 -2.44 -11.15 -8.91
C PRO A 22 -2.98 -11.16 -7.48
N LYS A 23 -2.18 -11.53 -6.48
CA LYS A 23 -2.62 -11.52 -5.07
C LYS A 23 -3.00 -10.12 -4.56
N LEU A 24 -2.52 -9.05 -5.19
CA LEU A 24 -2.92 -7.68 -4.84
C LEU A 24 -4.43 -7.47 -4.98
N THR A 25 -5.07 -8.11 -5.96
CA THR A 25 -6.51 -8.03 -6.16
C THR A 25 -7.27 -9.26 -5.64
N GLU A 26 -6.64 -10.43 -5.58
CA GLU A 26 -7.23 -11.63 -4.99
C GLU A 26 -7.37 -11.53 -3.46
N THR A 27 -6.39 -10.92 -2.80
CA THR A 27 -6.33 -10.77 -1.34
C THR A 27 -6.40 -9.31 -0.92
N GLY A 28 -5.53 -8.47 -1.51
CA GLY A 28 -5.31 -7.09 -1.08
C GLY A 28 -6.50 -6.15 -1.31
N ALA A 29 -7.41 -6.48 -2.23
CA ALA A 29 -8.59 -5.67 -2.52
C ALA A 29 -9.75 -5.87 -1.53
N TRP A 30 -9.65 -6.83 -0.60
CA TRP A 30 -10.80 -7.30 0.17
C TRP A 30 -10.58 -7.22 1.68
N ASN A 31 -11.53 -6.61 2.38
CA ASN A 31 -11.58 -6.56 3.83
C ASN A 31 -12.93 -7.02 4.38
N VAL A 32 -13.15 -6.89 5.68
CA VAL A 32 -14.43 -7.18 6.33
C VAL A 32 -15.26 -5.90 6.33
N LYS A 33 -16.52 -6.00 5.90
CA LYS A 33 -17.44 -4.86 6.00
C LYS A 33 -17.70 -4.51 7.47
N LYS A 34 -17.41 -3.27 7.83
CA LYS A 34 -17.71 -2.68 9.14
C LYS A 34 -18.58 -1.45 8.96
N GLU A 35 -19.36 -1.13 9.99
CA GLU A 35 -20.23 0.04 10.03
C GLU A 35 -19.89 0.88 11.26
N GLY A 36 -19.81 2.21 11.09
CA GLY A 36 -19.43 3.15 12.15
C GLY A 36 -18.39 4.16 11.71
N TYR A 37 -17.63 4.73 12.66
CA TYR A 37 -16.55 5.65 12.36
C TYR A 37 -15.24 4.90 12.17
N PHE A 38 -14.51 5.24 11.10
CA PHE A 38 -13.19 4.69 10.82
C PHE A 38 -12.24 4.84 12.05
N GLY A 39 -11.43 3.82 12.30
CA GLY A 39 -10.51 3.77 13.44
C GLY A 39 -11.16 3.35 14.77
N THR A 40 -12.49 3.17 14.82
CA THR A 40 -13.20 2.75 16.04
C THR A 40 -13.73 1.31 15.99
N PHE A 41 -13.56 0.64 14.86
CA PHE A 41 -14.09 -0.71 14.66
C PHE A 41 -13.33 -1.73 15.50
N SER A 42 -14.06 -2.73 15.99
CA SER A 42 -13.45 -3.91 16.58
C SER A 42 -12.67 -4.71 15.53
N LYS A 43 -11.61 -5.38 15.97
CA LYS A 43 -10.87 -6.29 15.08
C LYS A 43 -11.82 -7.35 14.51
N PRO A 44 -11.69 -7.67 13.22
CA PRO A 44 -12.46 -8.74 12.62
C PRO A 44 -12.25 -10.08 13.34
N LEU A 45 -13.30 -10.88 13.45
CA LEU A 45 -13.20 -12.24 13.94
C LEU A 45 -12.43 -13.12 12.93
N PRO A 46 -11.77 -14.20 13.36
CA PRO A 46 -10.99 -15.07 12.47
C PRO A 46 -11.78 -15.62 11.27
N ASN A 47 -13.07 -15.87 11.44
CA ASN A 47 -13.95 -16.45 10.41
C ASN A 47 -14.87 -15.42 9.74
N GLU A 48 -14.69 -14.13 10.00
CA GLU A 48 -15.49 -13.08 9.41
C GLU A 48 -15.17 -12.94 7.92
N PRO A 49 -16.17 -12.96 7.01
CA PRO A 49 -15.94 -12.95 5.58
C PRO A 49 -15.21 -11.68 5.12
N ARG A 50 -14.13 -11.84 4.35
CA ARG A 50 -13.40 -10.74 3.71
C ARG A 50 -13.86 -10.62 2.26
N ASN A 51 -15.03 -10.04 2.07
CA ASN A 51 -15.70 -9.91 0.79
C ASN A 51 -16.21 -8.49 0.52
N TYR A 52 -15.76 -7.52 1.32
CA TYR A 52 -16.06 -6.12 1.12
C TYR A 52 -14.85 -5.42 0.50
N GLY A 53 -15.06 -4.79 -0.65
CA GLY A 53 -14.00 -4.13 -1.41
C GLY A 53 -14.24 -4.19 -2.90
N GLY A 54 -13.18 -4.11 -3.65
CA GLY A 54 -13.17 -4.11 -5.11
C GLY A 54 -11.88 -3.48 -5.64
N PHE A 55 -11.70 -3.58 -6.94
CA PHE A 55 -10.57 -3.00 -7.66
C PHE A 55 -10.98 -2.67 -9.10
N TYR A 56 -10.19 -1.86 -9.75
CA TYR A 56 -10.29 -1.58 -11.18
C TYR A 56 -9.42 -2.56 -11.95
N THR A 57 -9.98 -3.19 -12.98
CA THR A 57 -9.19 -3.93 -13.96
C THR A 57 -8.37 -2.97 -14.81
N GLN A 58 -7.36 -3.47 -15.51
CA GLN A 58 -6.61 -2.62 -16.44
C GLN A 58 -7.51 -2.10 -17.59
N GLU A 59 -8.54 -2.84 -17.97
CA GLU A 59 -9.50 -2.38 -18.98
C GLU A 59 -10.38 -1.24 -18.45
N ASP A 60 -10.84 -1.31 -17.17
CA ASP A 60 -11.57 -0.22 -16.54
C ASP A 60 -10.70 1.06 -16.49
N ILE A 61 -9.40 0.92 -16.19
CA ILE A 61 -8.47 2.06 -16.18
C ILE A 61 -8.31 2.66 -17.57
N LYS A 62 -8.16 1.84 -18.60
CA LYS A 62 -8.05 2.33 -19.99
C LYS A 62 -9.31 3.10 -20.41
N GLU A 63 -10.49 2.57 -20.08
CA GLU A 63 -11.76 3.25 -20.34
C GLU A 63 -11.84 4.59 -19.59
N LEU A 64 -11.48 4.62 -18.29
CA LEU A 64 -11.45 5.82 -17.47
C LEU A 64 -10.49 6.87 -18.03
N VAL A 65 -9.29 6.48 -18.42
CA VAL A 65 -8.27 7.37 -19.01
C VAL A 65 -8.77 7.95 -20.34
N ALA A 66 -9.37 7.12 -21.21
CA ALA A 66 -9.95 7.60 -22.47
C ALA A 66 -11.09 8.60 -22.24
N TYR A 67 -11.99 8.28 -21.31
CA TYR A 67 -13.11 9.16 -20.94
C TYR A 67 -12.65 10.51 -20.38
N ALA A 68 -11.63 10.49 -19.50
CA ALA A 68 -11.05 11.71 -18.92
C ALA A 68 -10.36 12.57 -19.99
N LYS A 69 -9.63 11.94 -20.91
CA LYS A 69 -8.93 12.61 -22.02
C LYS A 69 -9.90 13.40 -22.92
N GLU A 70 -11.05 12.81 -23.26
CA GLU A 70 -12.09 13.50 -24.04
C GLU A 70 -12.65 14.75 -23.35
N ARG A 71 -12.43 14.87 -22.03
CA ARG A 71 -12.90 15.98 -21.18
C ARG A 71 -11.78 16.88 -20.70
N PHE A 72 -10.59 16.73 -21.30
CA PHE A 72 -9.39 17.51 -20.96
C PHE A 72 -8.97 17.36 -19.48
N VAL A 73 -9.21 16.18 -18.89
CA VAL A 73 -8.81 15.84 -17.53
C VAL A 73 -7.67 14.83 -17.61
N ASN A 74 -6.54 15.14 -16.98
CA ASN A 74 -5.46 14.20 -16.75
C ASN A 74 -5.73 13.38 -15.48
N ILE A 75 -5.21 12.16 -15.43
CA ILE A 75 -5.27 11.32 -14.23
C ILE A 75 -3.83 11.06 -13.78
N MET A 76 -3.52 11.50 -12.56
CA MET A 76 -2.28 11.19 -11.87
C MET A 76 -2.54 10.03 -10.90
N PRO A 77 -2.05 8.83 -11.18
CA PRO A 77 -2.21 7.70 -10.26
C PRO A 77 -1.33 7.87 -9.03
N GLU A 78 -1.81 7.39 -7.89
CA GLU A 78 -1.02 7.26 -6.67
C GLU A 78 -0.94 5.79 -6.24
N ILE A 79 0.30 5.36 -5.97
CA ILE A 79 0.63 4.13 -5.25
C ILE A 79 1.39 4.57 -4.01
N ASP A 80 0.72 4.56 -2.87
CA ASP A 80 1.29 5.06 -1.62
C ASP A 80 2.27 4.06 -1.03
N VAL A 81 3.51 4.50 -0.87
CA VAL A 81 4.64 3.73 -0.35
C VAL A 81 5.64 4.66 0.37
N PRO A 82 6.42 4.19 1.32
CA PRO A 82 6.49 2.84 1.88
C PRO A 82 5.48 2.56 3.00
N GLY A 83 4.83 3.60 3.55
CA GLY A 83 3.69 3.51 4.47
C GLY A 83 2.43 3.01 3.77
N HIS A 84 1.30 2.98 4.45
CA HIS A 84 -0.02 2.62 3.90
C HIS A 84 -0.03 1.35 3.02
N SER A 85 0.88 0.40 3.33
CA SER A 85 1.15 -0.78 2.50
C SER A 85 0.62 -2.09 3.09
N LEU A 86 -0.28 -2.05 4.09
CA LEU A 86 -0.77 -3.29 4.73
C LEU A 86 -1.52 -4.20 3.75
N ALA A 87 -2.24 -3.66 2.77
CA ALA A 87 -2.89 -4.48 1.75
C ALA A 87 -1.87 -5.21 0.86
N ALA A 88 -0.76 -4.54 0.50
CA ALA A 88 0.33 -5.16 -0.23
C ALA A 88 1.04 -6.24 0.61
N ILE A 89 1.32 -5.96 1.89
CA ILE A 89 1.96 -6.91 2.82
C ILE A 89 1.05 -8.10 3.11
N ALA A 90 -0.25 -7.90 3.26
CA ALA A 90 -1.21 -9.00 3.43
C ALA A 90 -1.25 -9.92 2.21
N SER A 91 -0.97 -9.39 1.02
CA SER A 91 -0.88 -10.14 -0.24
C SER A 91 0.47 -10.83 -0.43
N TYR A 92 1.55 -10.16 -0.04
CA TYR A 92 2.96 -10.57 -0.19
C TYR A 92 3.71 -10.32 1.13
N PRO A 93 3.57 -11.23 2.12
CA PRO A 93 4.12 -11.04 3.48
C PRO A 93 5.63 -10.82 3.55
N GLU A 94 6.35 -11.28 2.53
CA GLU A 94 7.80 -11.08 2.41
C GLU A 94 8.21 -9.62 2.21
N LEU A 95 7.29 -8.70 1.96
CA LEU A 95 7.56 -7.26 1.82
C LEU A 95 7.76 -6.56 3.17
N SER A 96 7.31 -7.17 4.27
CA SER A 96 7.46 -6.66 5.64
C SER A 96 8.85 -6.93 6.21
N CYS A 97 9.31 -6.06 7.13
CA CYS A 97 10.56 -6.25 7.85
C CYS A 97 10.54 -7.40 8.87
N PRO A 98 9.54 -7.54 9.76
CA PRO A 98 9.53 -8.60 10.74
C PRO A 98 9.09 -9.94 10.14
N PRO A 99 9.58 -11.06 10.69
CA PRO A 99 9.04 -12.38 10.38
C PRO A 99 7.60 -12.51 10.89
N GLY A 100 6.79 -13.37 10.26
CA GLY A 100 5.43 -13.66 10.69
C GLY A 100 4.36 -12.74 10.10
N ALA A 101 4.70 -11.88 9.16
CA ALA A 101 3.75 -11.02 8.44
C ALA A 101 2.66 -11.80 7.66
N SER A 102 2.84 -13.11 7.44
CA SER A 102 1.83 -13.97 6.80
C SER A 102 0.48 -14.03 7.54
N GLN A 103 0.45 -13.65 8.81
CA GLN A 103 -0.79 -13.52 9.57
C GLN A 103 -1.49 -12.17 9.41
N TYR A 104 -0.82 -11.19 8.80
CA TYR A 104 -1.42 -9.88 8.58
C TYR A 104 -2.57 -9.96 7.58
N LYS A 105 -3.56 -9.10 7.79
CA LYS A 105 -4.75 -9.02 6.96
C LYS A 105 -4.97 -7.57 6.56
N VAL A 106 -5.64 -7.36 5.44
CA VAL A 106 -6.07 -6.04 5.00
C VAL A 106 -6.88 -5.38 6.11
N ASN A 107 -6.61 -4.12 6.41
CA ASN A 107 -7.30 -3.37 7.46
C ASN A 107 -8.80 -3.25 7.14
N SER A 108 -9.65 -3.44 8.14
CA SER A 108 -11.11 -3.34 8.03
C SER A 108 -11.68 -2.14 8.79
N GLY A 109 -10.83 -1.13 9.09
CA GLY A 109 -11.21 0.07 9.83
C GLY A 109 -10.92 -0.01 11.33
N GLU A 110 -10.32 -1.11 11.82
CA GLU A 110 -9.79 -1.19 13.17
C GLU A 110 -8.56 -0.30 13.35
N ASN A 111 -8.35 0.17 14.59
CA ASN A 111 -7.17 0.98 14.89
C ASN A 111 -5.90 0.15 14.76
N PHE A 112 -5.01 0.58 13.91
CA PHE A 112 -3.71 -0.05 13.61
C PHE A 112 -2.52 0.87 13.83
N MET A 113 -2.77 2.14 14.19
CA MET A 113 -1.73 3.13 14.50
C MET A 113 -1.99 3.86 15.81
N LYS A 114 -0.93 4.32 16.44
CA LYS A 114 -0.98 5.22 17.61
C LYS A 114 -0.34 6.55 17.24
N TRP A 115 -1.12 7.61 17.42
CA TRP A 115 -0.69 8.99 17.29
C TRP A 115 -0.09 9.48 18.60
N GLY A 116 1.05 10.18 18.53
CA GLY A 116 1.77 10.70 19.69
C GLY A 116 2.98 11.52 19.23
N PRO A 117 3.95 11.79 20.12
CA PRO A 117 5.20 12.44 19.74
C PRO A 117 5.95 11.69 18.64
N LYS A 118 5.70 10.38 18.51
CA LYS A 118 6.18 9.52 17.45
C LYS A 118 5.01 8.65 16.96
N LEU A 119 4.79 8.67 15.65
CA LEU A 119 3.84 7.75 15.01
C LEU A 119 4.32 6.31 15.17
N THR A 120 3.45 5.43 15.62
CA THR A 120 3.77 4.03 15.88
C THR A 120 2.70 3.12 15.29
N ALA A 121 3.08 2.23 14.40
CA ALA A 121 2.20 1.20 13.89
C ALA A 121 2.06 0.04 14.87
N LEU A 122 0.84 -0.47 15.05
CA LEU A 122 0.52 -1.67 15.85
C LEU A 122 0.68 -2.95 15.03
N VAL A 123 0.59 -2.82 13.71
CA VAL A 123 0.83 -3.86 12.69
C VAL A 123 1.76 -3.22 11.66
N ASP A 124 2.76 -3.94 11.19
CA ASP A 124 3.66 -3.40 10.17
C ASP A 124 2.90 -3.16 8.88
N ASN A 125 2.77 -1.89 8.51
CA ASN A 125 2.16 -1.43 7.28
C ASN A 125 3.17 -0.74 6.37
N THR A 126 4.46 -0.95 6.62
CA THR A 126 5.54 -0.31 5.87
C THR A 126 6.37 -1.33 5.11
N LEU A 127 6.66 -1.05 3.84
CA LEU A 127 7.57 -1.86 3.04
C LEU A 127 8.98 -1.82 3.63
N CYS A 128 9.66 -2.96 3.65
CA CYS A 128 10.99 -3.09 4.27
C CYS A 128 12.10 -2.55 3.36
N PRO A 129 12.77 -1.43 3.68
CA PRO A 129 13.77 -0.81 2.80
C PRO A 129 15.05 -1.63 2.65
N ALA A 130 15.29 -2.60 3.56
CA ALA A 130 16.45 -3.48 3.49
C ALA A 130 16.19 -4.79 2.72
N ASN A 131 15.02 -4.91 2.06
CA ASN A 131 14.64 -6.13 1.36
C ASN A 131 14.56 -5.88 -0.15
N GLU A 132 15.47 -6.49 -0.89
CA GLU A 132 15.52 -6.39 -2.36
C GLU A 132 14.22 -6.82 -3.07
N LYS A 133 13.43 -7.70 -2.45
CA LYS A 133 12.12 -8.10 -3.01
C LYS A 133 11.14 -6.94 -3.08
N VAL A 134 11.26 -5.94 -2.21
CA VAL A 134 10.45 -4.73 -2.24
C VAL A 134 10.71 -3.96 -3.54
N TYR A 135 11.95 -3.80 -3.93
CA TYR A 135 12.29 -3.08 -5.17
C TYR A 135 11.83 -3.83 -6.41
N VAL A 136 11.97 -5.17 -6.43
CA VAL A 136 11.41 -6.01 -7.51
C VAL A 136 9.87 -5.92 -7.57
N PHE A 137 9.21 -5.85 -6.43
CA PHE A 137 7.77 -5.64 -6.33
C PHE A 137 7.38 -4.27 -6.91
N LEU A 138 8.05 -3.20 -6.46
CA LEU A 138 7.79 -1.83 -6.91
C LEU A 138 8.05 -1.65 -8.41
N ASP A 139 9.11 -2.26 -8.94
CA ASP A 139 9.41 -2.25 -10.38
C ASP A 139 8.25 -2.81 -11.20
N LYS A 140 7.68 -3.96 -10.79
CA LYS A 140 6.52 -4.55 -11.45
C LYS A 140 5.29 -3.63 -11.37
N VAL A 141 5.01 -3.08 -10.19
CA VAL A 141 3.88 -2.18 -9.97
C VAL A 141 4.00 -0.95 -10.86
N PHE A 142 5.11 -0.21 -10.74
CA PHE A 142 5.29 1.05 -11.46
C PHE A 142 5.43 0.86 -12.97
N SER A 143 5.97 -0.27 -13.45
CA SER A 143 6.00 -0.59 -14.88
C SER A 143 4.60 -0.72 -15.46
N GLU A 144 3.68 -1.41 -14.78
CA GLU A 144 2.30 -1.55 -15.24
C GLU A 144 1.52 -0.24 -15.10
N ILE A 145 1.67 0.49 -13.99
CA ILE A 145 1.06 1.81 -13.79
C ILE A 145 1.50 2.79 -14.89
N ALA A 146 2.79 2.89 -15.18
CA ALA A 146 3.30 3.77 -16.23
C ALA A 146 2.78 3.42 -17.63
N SER A 147 2.49 2.15 -17.88
CA SER A 147 1.89 1.72 -19.15
C SER A 147 0.40 2.06 -19.30
N LEU A 148 -0.31 2.21 -18.17
CA LEU A 148 -1.76 2.46 -18.14
C LEU A 148 -2.12 3.94 -18.12
N PHE A 149 -1.30 4.76 -17.48
CA PHE A 149 -1.57 6.19 -17.30
C PHE A 149 -0.62 7.03 -18.16
N PRO A 150 -1.14 7.81 -19.13
CA PRO A 150 -0.32 8.61 -20.04
C PRO A 150 0.15 9.93 -19.42
N PHE A 151 -0.12 10.18 -18.15
CA PHE A 151 0.33 11.37 -17.44
C PHE A 151 1.81 11.25 -17.05
N ASP A 152 2.54 12.36 -17.06
CA ASP A 152 4.01 12.37 -16.87
C ASP A 152 4.46 12.05 -15.45
N TYR A 153 3.53 12.01 -14.49
CA TYR A 153 3.84 11.81 -13.07
C TYR A 153 3.02 10.67 -12.46
N ILE A 154 3.68 9.91 -11.59
CA ILE A 154 3.06 8.97 -10.66
C ILE A 154 3.33 9.52 -9.26
N HIS A 155 2.27 9.69 -8.45
CA HIS A 155 2.42 10.05 -7.05
C HIS A 155 2.77 8.80 -6.24
N VAL A 156 3.75 8.92 -5.34
CA VAL A 156 4.23 7.78 -4.54
C VAL A 156 3.79 7.85 -3.08
N GLY A 157 2.93 8.82 -2.72
CA GLY A 157 2.50 9.06 -1.36
C GLY A 157 3.65 9.51 -0.46
N GLY A 158 3.98 8.70 0.52
CA GLY A 158 5.12 8.89 1.42
C GLY A 158 4.73 9.43 2.78
N ASP A 159 3.45 9.59 3.06
CA ASP A 159 2.95 10.09 4.32
C ASP A 159 2.84 8.99 5.39
N GLU A 160 2.71 9.43 6.63
CA GLU A 160 2.43 8.62 7.83
C GLU A 160 3.26 7.33 7.97
N CYS A 161 4.49 7.32 7.46
CA CYS A 161 5.37 6.16 7.50
C CYS A 161 5.89 5.90 8.93
N ALA A 162 5.26 4.94 9.62
CA ALA A 162 5.68 4.50 10.94
C ALA A 162 6.94 3.62 10.85
N LYS A 163 8.03 4.03 11.51
CA LYS A 163 9.35 3.40 11.39
C LYS A 163 9.70 2.43 12.52
N ASN A 164 8.77 2.17 13.46
CA ASN A 164 9.05 1.33 14.63
C ASN A 164 9.41 -0.14 14.27
N PHE A 165 8.89 -0.68 13.17
CA PHE A 165 9.28 -2.00 12.69
C PHE A 165 10.64 -1.98 11.98
N TRP A 166 11.00 -0.90 11.29
CA TRP A 166 12.33 -0.70 10.73
C TRP A 166 13.41 -0.64 11.82
N GLU A 167 13.15 0.12 12.89
CA GLU A 167 14.07 0.24 14.03
C GLU A 167 14.37 -1.10 14.71
N GLN A 168 13.41 -2.02 14.70
CA GLN A 168 13.57 -3.36 15.26
C GLN A 168 14.26 -4.32 14.31
N SER A 169 14.36 -3.99 13.02
CA SER A 169 14.93 -4.88 11.99
C SER A 169 16.47 -4.85 12.02
N ALA A 170 17.09 -6.02 12.19
CA ALA A 170 18.54 -6.16 12.08
C ALA A 170 19.04 -5.86 10.65
N ALA A 171 18.25 -6.22 9.62
CA ALA A 171 18.60 -5.95 8.23
C ALA A 171 18.61 -4.44 7.93
N VAL A 172 17.62 -3.69 8.44
CA VAL A 172 17.58 -2.23 8.29
C VAL A 172 18.77 -1.57 9.00
N ARG A 173 19.08 -1.99 10.23
CA ARG A 173 20.28 -1.48 10.94
C ARG A 173 21.57 -1.77 10.17
N SER A 174 21.70 -2.95 9.57
CA SER A 174 22.86 -3.30 8.74
C SER A 174 22.93 -2.44 7.47
N LEU A 175 21.80 -2.19 6.82
CA LEU A 175 21.72 -1.26 5.68
C LEU A 175 22.17 0.15 6.08
N MET A 176 21.65 0.68 7.19
CA MET A 176 22.06 1.99 7.69
C MET A 176 23.57 2.09 7.95
N GLN A 177 24.16 1.07 8.54
CA GLN A 177 25.61 1.03 8.77
C GLN A 177 26.40 1.01 7.45
N LYS A 178 25.98 0.18 6.50
CA LYS A 178 26.60 0.05 5.18
C LYS A 178 26.57 1.37 4.41
N GLU A 179 25.41 2.03 4.38
CA GLU A 179 25.18 3.27 3.63
C GLU A 179 25.54 4.53 4.47
N LYS A 180 25.98 4.36 5.74
CA LYS A 180 26.36 5.43 6.67
C LYS A 180 25.23 6.42 6.95
N LEU A 181 23.99 5.94 7.00
CA LEU A 181 22.82 6.75 7.33
C LEU A 181 22.80 7.08 8.82
N LYS A 182 22.40 8.29 9.18
CA LYS A 182 22.47 8.83 10.56
C LYS A 182 21.19 8.53 11.36
N ASN A 183 20.09 8.39 10.67
CA ASN A 183 18.77 8.15 11.27
C ASN A 183 17.85 7.42 10.29
N MET A 184 16.62 7.10 10.72
CA MET A 184 15.63 6.37 9.91
C MET A 184 14.96 7.23 8.83
N GLU A 185 15.25 8.53 8.76
CA GLU A 185 14.69 9.44 7.76
C GLU A 185 15.57 9.54 6.50
N GLU A 186 16.85 9.15 6.62
CA GLU A 186 17.81 9.11 5.51
C GLU A 186 17.69 7.80 4.70
#